data_51151adee8c2ba2456f21ad094e0bbe2
#
_entry.id   51151adee8c2ba2456f21ad094e0bbe2
#
_cell.length_a   1.000
_cell.length_b   1.000
_cell.length_c   1.000
_cell.angle_alpha   90.00
_cell.angle_beta   90.00
_cell.angle_gamma   90.00
#
_symmetry.space_group_name_H-M   'P 1'
#
loop_
_entity.id
_entity.type
_entity.pdbx_description
1 polymer ?
#
loop_
_entity_poly.entity_id
_entity_poly.type
_entity_poly.pdbx_seq_one_letter_code
_entity_poly.pdbx_strand_id
1 'polypeptide(L)'
;MSNIVPWIDQEKMAQAIAKSGLFGLREPNQVLALMAVAQAEGRHPASVARDYHIIEGRPALKADAMLARFQAAGGHVKWLIYTDEKVEATFTHPQGGELTLAWTFKQARDTGIAMGRNGPKDNWAKYPRAMLRARVISEGIRTVYPGVLVGEYTPEEVQDFSSGKLVDVTPPQMEIMDEIEEKVGTYPIYTPGPDGSDPILYSSFENADDYKDCYFQILDRLNSSKKLSDAEKEAKRFAFIAVNAAVREEINAKDMKELNDGSAED
;
A
#
# COMPACT_ATOMS: atom_id res chain seq x y z
N MET A 1 0.04 12.73 -23.99
CA MET A 1 1.29 11.95 -23.78
C MET A 1 1.36 11.65 -22.31
N SER A 2 1.28 10.37 -21.90
CA SER A 2 1.40 10.01 -20.49
C SER A 2 2.83 10.30 -20.05
N ASN A 3 3.00 11.22 -19.11
CA ASN A 3 4.29 11.54 -18.50
C ASN A 3 4.66 10.43 -17.49
N ILE A 4 4.93 9.23 -18.00
CA ILE A 4 5.41 8.11 -17.17
C ILE A 4 6.84 8.43 -16.79
N VAL A 5 7.07 8.67 -15.51
CA VAL A 5 8.40 8.83 -14.94
C VAL A 5 8.97 7.46 -14.62
N PRO A 6 10.16 7.08 -15.12
CA PRO A 6 10.79 5.81 -14.82
C PRO A 6 10.98 5.61 -13.31
N TRP A 7 10.89 4.36 -12.83
CA TRP A 7 11.01 4.02 -11.41
C TRP A 7 12.29 4.55 -10.77
N ILE A 8 13.41 4.38 -11.45
CA ILE A 8 14.72 4.85 -10.98
C ILE A 8 14.77 6.37 -10.77
N ASP A 9 14.04 7.13 -11.57
CA ASP A 9 13.97 8.58 -11.42
C ASP A 9 13.00 8.98 -10.30
N GLN A 10 11.92 8.21 -10.10
CA GLN A 10 11.03 8.39 -8.94
C GLN A 10 11.78 8.13 -7.64
N GLU A 11 12.62 7.09 -7.57
CA GLU A 11 13.43 6.77 -6.40
C GLU A 11 14.39 7.93 -6.06
N LYS A 12 15.11 8.46 -7.06
CA LYS A 12 15.98 9.63 -6.87
C LYS A 12 15.20 10.87 -6.39
N MET A 13 14.01 11.10 -6.96
CA MET A 13 13.15 12.19 -6.52
C MET A 13 12.66 12.00 -5.09
N ALA A 14 12.24 10.78 -4.72
CA ALA A 14 11.79 10.46 -3.37
C ALA A 14 12.90 10.70 -2.34
N GLN A 15 14.12 10.27 -2.62
CA GLN A 15 15.30 10.54 -1.80
C GLN A 15 15.58 12.04 -1.65
N ALA A 16 15.51 12.80 -2.76
CA ALA A 16 15.73 14.24 -2.73
C ALA A 16 14.65 14.98 -1.92
N ILE A 17 13.37 14.59 -2.07
CA ILE A 17 12.24 15.15 -1.31
C ILE A 17 12.42 14.88 0.18
N ALA A 18 12.69 13.64 0.57
CA ALA A 18 12.87 13.25 1.97
C ALA A 18 14.08 13.95 2.59
N LYS A 19 15.22 13.99 1.88
CA LYS A 19 16.45 14.65 2.33
C LYS A 19 16.30 16.16 2.48
N SER A 20 15.47 16.80 1.64
CA SER A 20 15.28 18.26 1.68
C SER A 20 14.61 18.74 2.95
N GLY A 21 13.74 17.92 3.58
CA GLY A 21 12.91 18.30 4.72
C GLY A 21 11.84 19.36 4.43
N LEU A 22 11.81 19.95 3.23
CA LEU A 22 10.96 21.10 2.87
C LEU A 22 9.45 20.81 2.95
N PHE A 23 9.06 19.57 2.69
CA PHE A 23 7.64 19.18 2.58
C PHE A 23 7.14 18.41 3.81
N GLY A 24 7.99 18.21 4.84
CA GLY A 24 7.66 17.44 6.02
C GLY A 24 7.63 15.91 5.80
N LEU A 25 7.92 15.44 4.58
CA LEU A 25 8.08 14.03 4.24
C LEU A 25 9.54 13.64 4.52
N ARG A 26 9.78 12.61 5.32
CA ARG A 26 11.14 12.24 5.78
C ARG A 26 11.56 10.84 5.34
N GLU A 27 10.62 9.95 5.06
CA GLU A 27 10.88 8.57 4.71
C GLU A 27 10.80 8.37 3.18
N PRO A 28 11.91 8.08 2.48
CA PRO A 28 11.94 7.98 1.03
C PRO A 28 10.99 6.91 0.48
N ASN A 29 10.87 5.76 1.14
CA ASN A 29 10.00 4.66 0.70
C ASN A 29 8.52 5.04 0.77
N GLN A 30 8.09 5.80 1.80
CA GLN A 30 6.72 6.31 1.88
C GLN A 30 6.44 7.33 0.77
N VAL A 31 7.39 8.19 0.47
CA VAL A 31 7.30 9.14 -0.64
C VAL A 31 7.19 8.40 -1.97
N LEU A 32 8.02 7.38 -2.19
CA LEU A 32 8.04 6.57 -3.40
C LEU A 32 6.71 5.82 -3.61
N ALA A 33 6.16 5.23 -2.56
CA ALA A 33 4.84 4.57 -2.61
C ALA A 33 3.74 5.54 -3.05
N LEU A 34 3.69 6.75 -2.48
CA LEU A 34 2.74 7.79 -2.88
C LEU A 34 2.96 8.27 -4.32
N MET A 35 4.22 8.33 -4.77
CA MET A 35 4.56 8.67 -6.16
C MET A 35 4.03 7.64 -7.15
N ALA A 36 4.12 6.35 -6.82
CA ALA A 36 3.56 5.26 -7.62
C ALA A 36 2.04 5.38 -7.77
N VAL A 37 1.32 5.66 -6.66
CA VAL A 37 -0.13 5.89 -6.68
C VAL A 37 -0.46 7.11 -7.55
N ALA A 38 0.22 8.23 -7.37
CA ALA A 38 -0.02 9.43 -8.19
C ALA A 38 0.19 9.17 -9.68
N GLN A 39 1.20 8.39 -10.04
CA GLN A 39 1.45 8.03 -11.44
C GLN A 39 0.36 7.11 -12.00
N ALA A 40 -0.14 6.15 -11.22
CA ALA A 40 -1.26 5.30 -11.61
C ALA A 40 -2.55 6.12 -11.84
N GLU A 41 -2.74 7.22 -11.08
CA GLU A 41 -3.82 8.20 -11.28
C GLU A 41 -3.58 9.18 -12.44
N GLY A 42 -2.52 9.01 -13.22
CA GLY A 42 -2.17 9.90 -14.32
C GLY A 42 -1.60 11.26 -13.89
N ARG A 43 -1.25 11.41 -12.60
CA ARG A 43 -0.63 12.64 -12.05
C ARG A 43 0.89 12.52 -12.03
N HIS A 44 1.56 13.66 -12.08
CA HIS A 44 3.02 13.65 -11.97
C HIS A 44 3.45 13.21 -10.57
N PRO A 45 4.35 12.21 -10.43
CA PRO A 45 4.77 11.67 -9.13
C PRO A 45 5.22 12.73 -8.12
N ALA A 46 5.94 13.77 -8.54
CA ALA A 46 6.41 14.83 -7.66
C ALA A 46 5.30 15.65 -6.98
N SER A 47 4.03 15.55 -7.44
CA SER A 47 2.90 16.28 -6.82
C SER A 47 2.65 15.86 -5.38
N VAL A 48 2.99 14.61 -5.01
CA VAL A 48 2.75 14.07 -3.68
C VAL A 48 3.44 14.85 -2.55
N ALA A 49 4.61 15.42 -2.83
CA ALA A 49 5.34 16.22 -1.85
C ALA A 49 4.53 17.44 -1.37
N ARG A 50 3.75 18.03 -2.29
CA ARG A 50 2.88 19.19 -1.99
C ARG A 50 1.53 18.77 -1.42
N ASP A 51 0.97 17.67 -1.90
CA ASP A 51 -0.44 17.33 -1.71
C ASP A 51 -0.68 16.57 -0.41
N TYR A 52 0.32 15.85 0.11
CA TYR A 52 0.16 14.96 1.27
C TYR A 52 0.94 15.40 2.51
N HIS A 53 0.44 14.95 3.66
CA HIS A 53 1.20 14.77 4.90
C HIS A 53 1.25 13.29 5.26
N ILE A 54 2.28 12.86 5.99
CA ILE A 54 2.30 11.57 6.65
C ILE A 54 2.04 11.80 8.14
N ILE A 55 0.98 11.23 8.67
CA ILE A 55 0.58 11.35 10.06
C ILE A 55 0.50 9.94 10.65
N GLU A 56 1.38 9.65 11.61
CA GLU A 56 1.47 8.33 12.25
C GLU A 56 1.56 7.18 11.23
N GLY A 57 2.42 7.35 10.20
CA GLY A 57 2.63 6.37 9.13
C GLY A 57 1.51 6.31 8.07
N ARG A 58 0.44 7.10 8.22
CA ARG A 58 -0.70 7.12 7.27
C ARG A 58 -0.62 8.34 6.35
N PRO A 59 -0.83 8.16 5.04
CA PRO A 59 -0.95 9.29 4.13
C PRO A 59 -2.24 10.07 4.42
N ALA A 60 -2.14 11.37 4.43
CA ALA A 60 -3.26 12.28 4.62
C ALA A 60 -3.26 13.35 3.53
N LEU A 61 -4.26 13.34 2.67
CA LEU A 61 -4.42 14.31 1.59
C LEU A 61 -4.90 15.65 2.16
N LYS A 62 -4.18 16.73 1.86
CA LYS A 62 -4.57 18.06 2.30
C LYS A 62 -5.94 18.45 1.74
N ALA A 63 -6.79 19.11 2.54
CA ALA A 63 -8.12 19.54 2.11
C ALA A 63 -8.09 20.43 0.85
N ASP A 64 -7.05 21.27 0.70
CA ASP A 64 -6.86 22.08 -0.52
C ASP A 64 -6.55 21.22 -1.75
N ALA A 65 -5.80 20.12 -1.58
CA ALA A 65 -5.54 19.19 -2.67
C ALA A 65 -6.80 18.39 -3.04
N MET A 66 -7.63 18.01 -2.05
CA MET A 66 -8.95 17.41 -2.31
C MET A 66 -9.83 18.34 -3.13
N LEU A 67 -9.91 19.61 -2.70
CA LEU A 67 -10.70 20.61 -3.41
C LEU A 67 -10.20 20.82 -4.84
N ALA A 68 -8.90 20.91 -5.03
CA ALA A 68 -8.30 21.06 -6.36
C ALA A 68 -8.62 19.87 -7.28
N ARG A 69 -8.57 18.64 -6.76
CA ARG A 69 -8.96 17.42 -7.52
C ARG A 69 -10.44 17.45 -7.90
N PHE A 70 -11.31 17.83 -6.98
CA PHE A 70 -12.75 17.93 -7.21
C PHE A 70 -13.07 18.97 -8.31
N GLN A 71 -12.43 20.14 -8.23
CA GLN A 71 -12.59 21.18 -9.24
C GLN A 71 -12.04 20.78 -10.61
N ALA A 72 -10.89 20.09 -10.65
CA ALA A 72 -10.33 19.55 -11.88
C ALA A 72 -11.23 18.49 -12.54
N ALA A 73 -12.01 17.76 -11.74
CA ALA A 73 -13.01 16.80 -12.22
C ALA A 73 -14.34 17.45 -12.67
N GLY A 74 -14.45 18.77 -12.64
CA GLY A 74 -15.66 19.51 -13.03
C GLY A 74 -16.59 19.87 -11.86
N GLY A 75 -16.13 19.68 -10.63
CA GLY A 75 -16.88 20.09 -9.45
C GLY A 75 -16.77 21.59 -9.17
N HIS A 76 -17.82 22.13 -8.58
CA HIS A 76 -17.89 23.54 -8.16
C HIS A 76 -18.24 23.64 -6.68
N VAL A 77 -17.66 24.67 -6.01
CA VAL A 77 -17.96 24.95 -4.60
C VAL A 77 -18.34 26.41 -4.45
N LYS A 78 -19.49 26.66 -3.82
CA LYS A 78 -19.97 28.01 -3.44
C LYS A 78 -19.99 28.11 -1.93
N TRP A 79 -19.13 28.97 -1.36
CA TRP A 79 -19.09 29.25 0.06
C TRP A 79 -20.25 30.18 0.45
N LEU A 80 -21.08 29.74 1.40
CA LEU A 80 -22.25 30.50 1.88
C LEU A 80 -21.93 31.21 3.19
N ILE A 81 -21.30 30.49 4.14
CA ILE A 81 -20.87 31.02 5.44
C ILE A 81 -19.42 30.61 5.68
N TYR A 82 -18.59 31.55 6.12
CA TYR A 82 -17.17 31.28 6.33
C TYR A 82 -16.66 32.06 7.56
N THR A 83 -17.00 31.53 8.77
CA THR A 83 -16.66 32.13 10.08
C THR A 83 -15.96 31.12 10.97
N ASP A 84 -15.46 31.57 12.12
CA ASP A 84 -14.83 30.70 13.11
C ASP A 84 -15.86 29.80 13.85
N GLU A 85 -17.15 30.15 13.78
CA GLU A 85 -18.23 29.40 14.40
C GLU A 85 -18.92 28.42 13.46
N LYS A 86 -19.01 28.78 12.17
CA LYS A 86 -19.70 27.98 11.16
C LYS A 86 -19.06 28.16 9.79
N VAL A 87 -18.88 27.05 9.09
CA VAL A 87 -18.57 27.02 7.66
C VAL A 87 -19.66 26.26 6.93
N GLU A 88 -20.18 26.83 5.85
CA GLU A 88 -21.24 26.28 5.03
C GLU A 88 -20.90 26.47 3.56
N ALA A 89 -21.07 25.42 2.76
CA ALA A 89 -20.85 25.47 1.34
C ALA A 89 -21.80 24.58 0.56
N THR A 90 -22.06 24.96 -0.68
CA THR A 90 -22.75 24.12 -1.68
C THR A 90 -21.70 23.52 -2.59
N PHE A 91 -21.73 22.21 -2.74
CA PHE A 91 -20.93 21.40 -3.67
C PHE A 91 -21.81 20.97 -4.81
N THR A 92 -21.35 21.13 -6.05
CA THR A 92 -22.10 20.74 -7.25
C THR A 92 -21.15 19.99 -8.19
N HIS A 93 -21.60 18.85 -8.73
CA HIS A 93 -20.86 18.11 -9.75
C HIS A 93 -21.83 17.58 -10.82
N PRO A 94 -21.47 17.62 -12.12
CA PRO A 94 -22.37 17.18 -13.20
C PRO A 94 -22.89 15.74 -13.06
N GLN A 95 -22.09 14.84 -12.49
CA GLN A 95 -22.44 13.43 -12.27
C GLN A 95 -22.92 13.12 -10.85
N GLY A 96 -22.68 14.02 -9.89
CA GLY A 96 -22.93 13.77 -8.46
C GLY A 96 -24.08 14.60 -7.88
N GLY A 97 -24.65 15.50 -8.66
CA GLY A 97 -25.71 16.39 -8.19
C GLY A 97 -25.19 17.56 -7.34
N GLU A 98 -26.03 17.98 -6.39
CA GLU A 98 -25.75 19.13 -5.54
C GLU A 98 -26.02 18.80 -4.07
N LEU A 99 -25.15 19.30 -3.18
CA LEU A 99 -25.31 19.19 -1.74
C LEU A 99 -24.90 20.50 -1.07
N THR A 100 -25.74 21.03 -0.19
CA THR A 100 -25.34 22.09 0.76
C THR A 100 -25.17 21.48 2.14
N LEU A 101 -24.00 21.66 2.73
CA LEU A 101 -23.70 21.18 4.07
C LEU A 101 -22.94 22.22 4.89
N ALA A 102 -23.04 22.10 6.21
CA ALA A 102 -22.38 22.99 7.15
C ALA A 102 -21.75 22.22 8.30
N TRP A 103 -20.62 22.74 8.78
CA TRP A 103 -20.02 22.34 10.05
C TRP A 103 -19.96 23.53 10.98
N THR A 104 -20.31 23.30 12.27
CA THR A 104 -20.21 24.31 13.33
C THR A 104 -19.14 23.91 14.35
N PHE A 105 -18.53 24.91 14.99
CA PHE A 105 -17.58 24.64 16.08
C PHE A 105 -18.24 23.90 17.25
N LYS A 106 -19.52 24.23 17.52
CA LYS A 106 -20.33 23.51 18.54
C LYS A 106 -20.43 22.02 18.20
N GLN A 107 -20.79 21.68 16.97
CA GLN A 107 -20.89 20.30 16.51
C GLN A 107 -19.53 19.57 16.61
N ALA A 108 -18.43 20.21 16.18
CA ALA A 108 -17.09 19.65 16.27
C ALA A 108 -16.65 19.41 17.73
N ARG A 109 -17.08 20.24 18.65
CA ARG A 109 -16.86 20.05 20.08
C ARG A 109 -17.71 18.93 20.65
N ASP A 110 -19.00 18.90 20.32
CA ASP A 110 -19.97 17.93 20.86
C ASP A 110 -19.65 16.50 20.38
N THR A 111 -19.09 16.35 19.18
CA THR A 111 -18.56 15.06 18.64
C THR A 111 -17.18 14.69 19.19
N GLY A 112 -16.53 15.58 19.93
CA GLY A 112 -15.21 15.35 20.51
C GLY A 112 -14.03 15.59 19.57
N ILE A 113 -14.25 15.80 18.26
CA ILE A 113 -13.15 15.96 17.28
C ILE A 113 -12.33 17.22 17.50
N ALA A 114 -12.96 18.30 18.01
CA ALA A 114 -12.27 19.54 18.35
C ALA A 114 -11.61 19.52 19.73
N MET A 115 -11.86 18.49 20.54
CA MET A 115 -11.46 18.44 21.94
C MET A 115 -10.31 17.47 22.19
N GLY A 116 -9.38 17.84 23.04
CA GLY A 116 -8.36 16.99 23.63
C GLY A 116 -8.60 16.81 25.14
N ARG A 117 -7.65 16.16 25.84
CA ARG A 117 -7.76 15.90 27.28
C ARG A 117 -7.89 17.18 28.13
N ASN A 118 -7.27 18.26 27.70
CA ASN A 118 -7.14 19.50 28.47
C ASN A 118 -7.87 20.70 27.82
N GLY A 119 -8.88 20.47 26.99
CA GLY A 119 -9.58 21.51 26.25
C GLY A 119 -9.51 21.34 24.72
N PRO A 120 -9.80 22.35 23.93
CA PRO A 120 -9.72 22.28 22.48
C PRO A 120 -8.30 21.91 22.02
N LYS A 121 -8.19 21.06 20.99
CA LYS A 121 -6.91 20.78 20.33
C LYS A 121 -6.31 22.08 19.76
N ASP A 122 -5.00 22.22 19.78
CA ASP A 122 -4.28 23.43 19.39
C ASP A 122 -4.73 24.03 18.04
N ASN A 123 -4.89 23.20 17.02
CA ASN A 123 -5.32 23.64 15.70
C ASN A 123 -6.76 24.17 15.71
N TRP A 124 -7.65 23.55 16.48
CA TRP A 124 -9.05 23.98 16.65
C TRP A 124 -9.16 25.27 17.46
N ALA A 125 -8.27 25.45 18.45
CA ALA A 125 -8.24 26.69 19.23
C ALA A 125 -7.69 27.89 18.44
N LYS A 126 -6.65 27.65 17.59
CA LYS A 126 -5.96 28.72 16.87
C LYS A 126 -6.59 29.02 15.50
N TYR A 127 -7.12 28.01 14.82
CA TYR A 127 -7.59 28.10 13.44
C TYR A 127 -8.94 27.39 13.23
N PRO A 128 -9.99 27.72 14.02
CA PRO A 128 -11.27 26.99 13.98
C PRO A 128 -11.90 26.99 12.59
N ARG A 129 -11.90 28.12 11.90
CA ARG A 129 -12.45 28.25 10.54
C ARG A 129 -11.74 27.34 9.52
N ALA A 130 -10.41 27.23 9.61
CA ALA A 130 -9.66 26.34 8.72
C ALA A 130 -9.99 24.86 9.00
N MET A 131 -10.14 24.47 10.26
CA MET A 131 -10.56 23.13 10.66
C MET A 131 -11.98 22.81 10.17
N LEU A 132 -12.93 23.74 10.37
CA LEU A 132 -14.30 23.60 9.86
C LEU A 132 -14.33 23.49 8.33
N ARG A 133 -13.52 24.31 7.64
CA ARG A 133 -13.41 24.26 6.19
C ARG A 133 -12.91 22.91 5.69
N ALA A 134 -11.91 22.34 6.34
CA ALA A 134 -11.39 21.02 5.98
C ALA A 134 -12.47 19.93 6.10
N ARG A 135 -13.30 19.97 7.16
CA ARG A 135 -14.44 19.06 7.34
C ARG A 135 -15.50 19.21 6.26
N VAL A 136 -15.89 20.46 5.96
CA VAL A 136 -16.88 20.76 4.92
C VAL A 136 -16.38 20.26 3.55
N ILE A 137 -15.11 20.47 3.21
CA ILE A 137 -14.50 19.98 1.95
C ILE A 137 -14.54 18.46 1.89
N SER A 138 -14.04 17.79 2.91
CA SER A 138 -13.92 16.35 2.95
C SER A 138 -15.28 15.66 2.83
N GLU A 139 -16.25 16.05 3.64
CA GLU A 139 -17.61 15.49 3.65
C GLU A 139 -18.37 15.82 2.36
N GLY A 140 -18.31 17.07 1.92
CA GLY A 140 -19.01 17.53 0.72
C GLY A 140 -18.56 16.80 -0.53
N ILE A 141 -17.25 16.66 -0.74
CA ILE A 141 -16.70 15.98 -1.90
C ILE A 141 -17.01 14.48 -1.86
N ARG A 142 -16.85 13.81 -0.72
CA ARG A 142 -17.18 12.38 -0.58
C ARG A 142 -18.65 12.09 -0.83
N THR A 143 -19.51 13.02 -0.46
CA THR A 143 -20.96 12.83 -0.67
C THR A 143 -21.36 13.07 -2.11
N VAL A 144 -20.83 14.13 -2.74
CA VAL A 144 -21.24 14.53 -4.09
C VAL A 144 -20.49 13.75 -5.18
N TYR A 145 -19.18 13.59 -5.04
CA TYR A 145 -18.38 12.89 -6.06
C TYR A 145 -17.17 12.16 -5.42
N PRO A 146 -17.40 11.02 -4.78
CA PRO A 146 -16.37 10.28 -4.04
C PRO A 146 -15.22 9.75 -4.92
N GLY A 147 -15.43 9.60 -6.23
CA GLY A 147 -14.46 9.00 -7.15
C GLY A 147 -13.10 9.71 -7.22
N VAL A 148 -13.01 10.98 -6.78
CA VAL A 148 -11.73 11.71 -6.72
C VAL A 148 -10.95 11.48 -5.42
N LEU A 149 -11.52 10.76 -4.44
CA LEU A 149 -10.97 10.60 -3.09
C LEU A 149 -10.97 9.14 -2.60
N VAL A 150 -10.96 8.17 -3.50
CA VAL A 150 -10.99 6.75 -3.12
C VAL A 150 -9.78 6.41 -2.24
N GLY A 151 -10.04 5.99 -1.00
CA GLY A 151 -9.01 5.62 -0.03
C GLY A 151 -8.23 6.79 0.61
N GLU A 152 -8.64 8.03 0.38
CA GLU A 152 -7.94 9.23 0.87
C GLU A 152 -8.64 9.83 2.09
N TYR A 153 -7.85 10.25 3.08
CA TYR A 153 -8.31 10.93 4.31
C TYR A 153 -7.63 12.27 4.45
N THR A 154 -8.28 13.24 5.13
CA THR A 154 -7.62 14.51 5.50
C THR A 154 -6.72 14.33 6.73
N PRO A 155 -5.75 15.24 6.95
CA PRO A 155 -4.95 15.26 8.17
C PRO A 155 -5.78 15.25 9.46
N GLU A 156 -6.89 15.97 9.45
CA GLU A 156 -7.81 16.07 10.58
C GLU A 156 -8.51 14.73 10.87
N GLU A 157 -8.92 14.02 9.82
CA GLU A 157 -9.55 12.70 9.94
C GLU A 157 -8.55 11.65 10.44
N VAL A 158 -7.32 11.63 9.91
CA VAL A 158 -6.28 10.70 10.38
C VAL A 158 -5.95 10.95 11.86
N GLN A 159 -5.88 12.21 12.30
CA GLN A 159 -5.68 12.53 13.72
C GLN A 159 -6.83 12.06 14.61
N ASP A 160 -8.06 12.05 14.10
CA ASP A 160 -9.22 11.57 14.87
C ASP A 160 -9.21 10.05 15.05
N PHE A 161 -8.73 9.29 14.04
CA PHE A 161 -8.53 7.86 14.16
C PHE A 161 -7.52 7.48 15.24
N SER A 162 -6.51 8.32 15.44
CA SER A 162 -5.47 8.10 16.45
C SER A 162 -5.94 8.39 17.88
N SER A 163 -6.96 9.21 18.07
CA SER A 163 -7.50 9.57 19.37
C SER A 163 -8.54 8.59 19.93
N GLY A 164 -9.14 7.75 19.09
CA GLY A 164 -9.96 6.59 19.47
C GLY A 164 -9.09 5.35 19.50
N LYS A 165 -9.26 4.45 20.49
CA LYS A 165 -8.81 3.07 20.39
C LYS A 165 -9.61 2.38 19.28
N LEU A 166 -9.31 2.71 18.04
CA LEU A 166 -9.63 1.81 16.95
C LEU A 166 -8.83 0.55 17.24
N VAL A 167 -9.51 -0.56 17.47
CA VAL A 167 -8.88 -1.86 17.28
C VAL A 167 -8.34 -1.80 15.85
N ASP A 168 -7.02 -1.76 15.74
CA ASP A 168 -6.34 -1.80 14.47
C ASP A 168 -6.70 -3.16 13.83
N VAL A 169 -7.73 -3.13 12.99
CA VAL A 169 -8.10 -4.25 12.10
C VAL A 169 -7.27 -4.21 10.82
N THR A 170 -6.24 -3.35 10.76
CA THR A 170 -5.18 -3.53 9.81
C THR A 170 -4.65 -4.93 10.07
N PRO A 171 -4.73 -5.88 9.13
CA PRO A 171 -3.99 -7.13 9.26
C PRO A 171 -2.58 -6.70 9.64
N PRO A 172 -1.94 -7.35 10.64
CA PRO A 172 -0.63 -6.96 11.12
C PRO A 172 0.14 -6.57 9.87
N GLN A 173 0.67 -5.33 9.84
CA GLN A 173 1.56 -4.97 8.75
C GLN A 173 2.45 -6.18 8.66
N MET A 174 2.31 -6.95 7.57
CA MET A 174 3.42 -7.77 7.19
C MET A 174 4.54 -6.74 7.16
N GLU A 175 5.33 -6.73 8.23
CA GLU A 175 6.69 -6.27 8.13
C GLU A 175 7.10 -6.85 6.81
N ILE A 176 7.18 -5.99 5.81
CA ILE A 176 7.79 -6.34 4.54
C ILE A 176 9.19 -6.60 5.02
N MET A 177 9.41 -7.87 5.21
CA MET A 177 10.56 -8.43 5.83
C MET A 177 11.76 -8.00 5.00
N ASP A 178 12.42 -6.93 5.49
CA ASP A 178 13.88 -6.90 5.40
C ASP A 178 14.48 -8.09 6.20
N GLU A 179 13.63 -8.93 6.82
CA GLU A 179 13.96 -10.19 7.50
C GLU A 179 13.64 -11.46 6.70
N ILE A 180 13.23 -11.39 5.41
CA ILE A 180 13.25 -12.59 4.55
C ILE A 180 14.63 -12.81 3.91
N GLU A 181 15.64 -11.99 4.17
CA GLU A 181 17.02 -12.42 3.93
C GLU A 181 17.56 -13.40 4.97
N GLU A 182 16.90 -13.61 6.10
CA GLU A 182 17.28 -14.65 7.06
C GLU A 182 16.37 -15.87 6.97
N LYS A 183 16.84 -16.89 6.23
CA LYS A 183 16.41 -18.29 6.15
C LYS A 183 15.47 -18.68 5.02
N VAL A 184 15.69 -18.23 3.82
CA VAL A 184 15.48 -19.13 2.70
C VAL A 184 16.69 -20.08 2.71
N GLY A 185 16.49 -21.34 3.09
CA GLY A 185 17.56 -22.35 2.97
C GLY A 185 18.07 -22.35 1.54
N THR A 186 19.31 -22.75 1.36
CA THR A 186 20.02 -22.73 0.07
C THR A 186 19.25 -23.47 -1.06
N TYR A 187 18.30 -24.36 -0.68
CA TYR A 187 17.53 -25.20 -1.59
C TYR A 187 16.01 -25.02 -1.38
N PRO A 188 15.38 -24.01 -2.04
CA PRO A 188 13.95 -23.79 -1.97
C PRO A 188 13.17 -24.78 -2.85
N ILE A 189 12.01 -25.27 -2.36
CA ILE A 189 11.02 -26.02 -3.16
C ILE A 189 9.83 -25.12 -3.45
N TYR A 190 9.43 -25.06 -4.70
CA TYR A 190 8.29 -24.30 -5.18
C TYR A 190 7.14 -25.20 -5.62
N THR A 191 5.91 -24.75 -5.43
CA THR A 191 4.72 -25.30 -6.06
C THR A 191 4.24 -24.39 -7.20
N PRO A 192 3.69 -24.92 -8.28
CA PRO A 192 3.07 -24.09 -9.31
C PRO A 192 1.96 -23.23 -8.72
N GLY A 193 1.94 -21.95 -9.08
CA GLY A 193 0.85 -21.06 -8.70
C GLY A 193 -0.48 -21.46 -9.35
N PRO A 194 -1.63 -21.06 -8.77
CA PRO A 194 -2.94 -21.32 -9.38
C PRO A 194 -3.03 -20.60 -10.72
N ASP A 195 -3.65 -21.26 -11.72
CA ASP A 195 -3.94 -20.72 -13.05
C ASP A 195 -2.74 -20.17 -13.83
N GLY A 196 -1.53 -20.72 -13.58
CA GLY A 196 -0.31 -20.30 -14.26
C GLY A 196 0.33 -19.01 -13.71
N SER A 197 -0.05 -18.60 -12.52
CA SER A 197 0.61 -17.52 -11.78
C SER A 197 2.01 -17.93 -11.32
N ASP A 198 2.77 -16.96 -10.75
CA ASP A 198 4.13 -17.18 -10.28
C ASP A 198 4.23 -18.35 -9.28
N PRO A 199 5.34 -19.11 -9.29
CA PRO A 199 5.58 -20.19 -8.36
C PRO A 199 5.53 -19.72 -6.91
N ILE A 200 4.91 -20.53 -6.04
CA ILE A 200 4.78 -20.25 -4.61
C ILE A 200 5.81 -21.07 -3.85
N LEU A 201 6.60 -20.43 -2.97
CA LEU A 201 7.54 -21.14 -2.09
C LEU A 201 6.76 -22.07 -1.14
N TYR A 202 7.05 -23.38 -1.22
CA TYR A 202 6.45 -24.40 -0.37
C TYR A 202 7.28 -24.64 0.90
N SER A 203 8.59 -24.78 0.75
CA SER A 203 9.56 -24.99 1.83
C SER A 203 10.97 -24.64 1.35
N SER A 204 11.91 -24.50 2.28
CA SER A 204 13.34 -24.36 1.95
C SER A 204 14.19 -25.16 2.92
N PHE A 205 15.34 -25.65 2.47
CA PHE A 205 16.22 -26.57 3.18
C PHE A 205 17.65 -26.06 3.16
N GLU A 206 18.41 -26.35 4.24
CA GLU A 206 19.81 -25.97 4.36
C GLU A 206 20.73 -26.98 3.67
N ASN A 207 20.27 -28.24 3.49
CA ASN A 207 21.02 -29.28 2.80
C ASN A 207 20.24 -29.88 1.62
N ALA A 208 20.98 -30.46 0.67
CA ALA A 208 20.44 -31.01 -0.55
C ALA A 208 19.65 -32.31 -0.33
N ASP A 209 19.96 -33.09 0.69
CA ASP A 209 19.31 -34.38 0.94
C ASP A 209 17.88 -34.18 1.47
N ASP A 210 17.69 -33.27 2.42
CA ASP A 210 16.35 -32.91 2.91
C ASP A 210 15.48 -32.32 1.77
N TYR A 211 16.09 -31.54 0.88
CA TYR A 211 15.40 -31.05 -0.33
C TYR A 211 14.98 -32.21 -1.23
N LYS A 212 15.89 -33.16 -1.52
CA LYS A 212 15.60 -34.35 -2.36
C LYS A 212 14.47 -35.18 -1.75
N ASP A 213 14.52 -35.44 -0.45
CA ASP A 213 13.49 -36.20 0.25
C ASP A 213 12.11 -35.56 0.17
N CYS A 214 12.01 -34.25 0.44
CA CYS A 214 10.76 -33.51 0.32
C CYS A 214 10.26 -33.48 -1.14
N TYR A 215 11.15 -33.23 -2.10
CA TYR A 215 10.84 -33.20 -3.52
C TYR A 215 10.22 -34.52 -4.01
N PHE A 216 10.82 -35.67 -3.66
CA PHE A 216 10.29 -36.98 -4.03
C PHE A 216 8.99 -37.32 -3.31
N GLN A 217 8.83 -36.95 -2.04
CA GLN A 217 7.54 -37.10 -1.32
C GLN A 217 6.40 -36.36 -2.01
N ILE A 218 6.64 -35.15 -2.53
CA ILE A 218 5.62 -34.40 -3.25
C ILE A 218 5.26 -35.12 -4.57
N LEU A 219 6.25 -35.62 -5.32
CA LEU A 219 6.01 -36.39 -6.54
C LEU A 219 5.20 -37.67 -6.28
N ASP A 220 5.53 -38.40 -5.23
CA ASP A 220 4.78 -39.61 -4.83
C ASP A 220 3.33 -39.31 -4.45
N ARG A 221 3.09 -38.23 -3.74
CA ARG A 221 1.73 -37.77 -3.40
C ARG A 221 0.93 -37.42 -4.66
N LEU A 222 1.54 -36.76 -5.65
CA LEU A 222 0.90 -36.47 -6.93
C LEU A 222 0.55 -37.76 -7.70
N ASN A 223 1.47 -38.72 -7.74
CA ASN A 223 1.27 -40.00 -8.42
C ASN A 223 0.19 -40.88 -7.75
N SER A 224 0.16 -40.91 -6.41
CA SER A 224 -0.76 -41.74 -5.61
C SER A 224 -2.14 -41.12 -5.38
N SER A 225 -2.36 -39.89 -5.84
CA SER A 225 -3.63 -39.19 -5.64
C SER A 225 -4.81 -39.90 -6.33
N LYS A 226 -5.81 -40.35 -5.55
CA LYS A 226 -7.03 -40.97 -6.05
C LYS A 226 -8.05 -39.95 -6.56
N LYS A 227 -7.82 -38.65 -6.38
CA LYS A 227 -8.74 -37.57 -6.74
C LYS A 227 -8.45 -36.96 -8.11
N LEU A 228 -7.34 -37.31 -8.73
CA LEU A 228 -6.89 -36.76 -10.01
C LEU A 228 -6.92 -37.85 -11.08
N SER A 229 -7.32 -37.49 -12.29
CA SER A 229 -7.16 -38.33 -13.48
C SER A 229 -5.66 -38.47 -13.84
N ASP A 230 -5.30 -39.44 -14.63
CA ASP A 230 -3.89 -39.67 -15.00
C ASP A 230 -3.32 -38.50 -15.82
N ALA A 231 -4.12 -37.85 -16.66
CA ALA A 231 -3.72 -36.63 -17.39
C ALA A 231 -3.49 -35.42 -16.45
N GLU A 232 -4.32 -35.27 -15.42
CA GLU A 232 -4.12 -34.21 -14.42
C GLU A 232 -2.90 -34.45 -13.53
N LYS A 233 -2.63 -35.70 -13.19
CA LYS A 233 -1.40 -36.08 -12.47
C LYS A 233 -0.17 -35.73 -13.27
N GLU A 234 -0.16 -36.09 -14.54
CA GLU A 234 0.94 -35.84 -15.46
C GLU A 234 1.18 -34.34 -15.63
N ALA A 235 0.11 -33.53 -15.87
CA ALA A 235 0.21 -32.09 -16.02
C ALA A 235 0.76 -31.42 -14.75
N LYS A 236 0.26 -31.78 -13.55
CA LYS A 236 0.74 -31.24 -12.27
C LYS A 236 2.17 -31.64 -11.96
N ARG A 237 2.55 -32.86 -12.30
CA ARG A 237 3.92 -33.34 -12.17
C ARG A 237 4.87 -32.55 -13.04
N PHE A 238 4.52 -32.34 -14.35
CA PHE A 238 5.31 -31.55 -15.27
C PHE A 238 5.50 -30.11 -14.76
N ALA A 239 4.42 -29.46 -14.31
CA ALA A 239 4.48 -28.11 -13.77
C ALA A 239 5.37 -28.03 -12.52
N PHE A 240 5.26 -28.99 -11.58
CA PHE A 240 6.09 -29.05 -10.37
C PHE A 240 7.57 -29.25 -10.70
N ILE A 241 7.90 -30.13 -11.65
CA ILE A 241 9.26 -30.36 -12.11
C ILE A 241 9.84 -29.09 -12.73
N ALA A 242 9.07 -28.40 -13.56
CA ALA A 242 9.51 -27.21 -14.26
C ALA A 242 9.87 -26.06 -13.30
N VAL A 243 9.05 -25.79 -12.29
CA VAL A 243 9.30 -24.69 -11.33
C VAL A 243 10.48 -24.95 -10.39
N ASN A 244 10.93 -26.20 -10.26
CA ASN A 244 12.09 -26.59 -9.45
C ASN A 244 13.33 -26.98 -10.29
N ALA A 245 13.31 -26.75 -11.59
CA ALA A 245 14.39 -27.20 -12.47
C ALA A 245 15.75 -26.57 -12.14
N ALA A 246 15.78 -25.26 -11.88
CA ALA A 246 17.01 -24.52 -11.58
C ALA A 246 17.70 -25.02 -10.29
N VAL A 247 16.94 -25.26 -9.22
CA VAL A 247 17.48 -25.77 -7.94
C VAL A 247 18.01 -27.19 -8.10
N ARG A 248 17.35 -28.03 -8.90
CA ARG A 248 17.81 -29.40 -9.20
C ARG A 248 19.11 -29.41 -10.03
N GLU A 249 19.23 -28.51 -10.96
CA GLU A 249 20.47 -28.36 -11.73
C GLU A 249 21.63 -27.93 -10.86
N GLU A 250 21.39 -27.00 -9.93
CA GLU A 250 22.43 -26.59 -8.97
C GLU A 250 22.87 -27.74 -8.05
N ILE A 251 21.93 -28.54 -7.51
CA ILE A 251 22.24 -29.71 -6.69
C ILE A 251 23.06 -30.72 -7.49
N ASN A 252 22.63 -31.08 -8.71
CA ASN A 252 23.32 -32.02 -9.55
C ASN A 252 24.74 -31.55 -9.92
N ALA A 253 24.92 -30.24 -10.13
CA ALA A 253 26.23 -29.68 -10.42
C ALA A 253 27.17 -29.75 -9.20
N LYS A 254 26.66 -29.59 -7.98
CA LYS A 254 27.44 -29.73 -6.73
C LYS A 254 27.79 -31.20 -6.46
N ASP A 255 26.83 -32.12 -6.58
CA ASP A 255 27.06 -33.58 -6.43
C ASP A 255 28.12 -34.07 -7.40
N MET A 256 28.11 -33.60 -8.67
CA MET A 256 29.13 -33.96 -9.68
C MET A 256 30.52 -33.39 -9.39
N LYS A 257 30.57 -32.20 -8.73
CA LYS A 257 31.83 -31.58 -8.35
C LYS A 257 32.46 -32.28 -7.15
N GLU A 258 31.66 -32.67 -6.14
CA GLU A 258 32.16 -33.48 -5.01
C GLU A 258 32.65 -34.85 -5.41
N LEU A 259 31.98 -35.50 -6.38
CA LEU A 259 32.44 -36.79 -6.95
C LEU A 259 33.78 -36.66 -7.69
N ASN A 260 34.04 -35.53 -8.37
CA ASN A 260 35.29 -35.28 -9.08
C ASN A 260 36.45 -34.89 -8.13
N ASP A 261 36.16 -34.14 -7.07
CA ASP A 261 37.18 -33.76 -6.06
C ASP A 261 37.55 -34.94 -5.14
N GLY A 262 36.59 -35.87 -4.86
CA GLY A 262 36.84 -37.08 -4.08
C GLY A 262 37.61 -38.19 -4.82
N SER A 263 37.72 -38.11 -6.14
CA SER A 263 38.51 -39.07 -6.95
C SER A 263 39.94 -38.63 -7.20
N ALA A 264 40.40 -37.53 -6.59
CA ALA A 264 41.77 -37.02 -6.72
C ALA A 264 42.67 -37.30 -5.51
N GLU A 265 42.19 -38.04 -4.48
CA GLU A 265 42.92 -38.42 -3.29
C GLU A 265 43.15 -39.92 -3.10
N ASP A 266 43.30 -40.71 -4.21
CA ASP A 266 43.79 -42.10 -4.15
C ASP A 266 45.06 -42.27 -5.03
#